data_46ab8d3939420e2d795f28a7eca04c27
#
_entry.id   46ab8d3939420e2d795f28a7eca04c27
#
_cell.length_a   1.000
_cell.length_b   1.000
_cell.length_c   1.000
_cell.angle_alpha   90.00
_cell.angle_beta   90.00
_cell.angle_gamma   90.00
#
_symmetry.space_group_name_H-M   'P 1'
#
loop_
_entity.id
_entity.type
_entity.pdbx_description
1 polymer ?
#
loop_
_entity_poly.entity_id
_entity_poly.type
_entity_poly.pdbx_seq_one_letter_code
_entity_poly.pdbx_strand_id
1 'polypeptide(L)'
;RSIASRHRLGVLTDEIQEKIVQARHKFADELPPELKDSVAFFDADAYNPATNLQDNILFGKIAFGFAQAAEKIGAALAQVVEELSLRSTIIAVGLNFTVGTAGARLNARQRQKLCIARAIIKKPDVLILNQATSGFDLSTQTRLMKNILKEFEGRSLIWSLDHAEKTAEFDYVLIMRGGRIADQGRPDKLKEGSDLYKEMLSAS
;
A
#
# COMPACT_ATOMS: atom_id res chain seq x y z
N ARG A 1 14.33 -4.14 -13.47
CA ARG A 1 14.59 -2.70 -13.20
C ARG A 1 15.93 -2.59 -12.51
N SER A 2 16.94 -2.04 -13.19
CA SER A 2 18.29 -1.91 -12.67
C SER A 2 18.34 -0.87 -11.55
N ILE A 3 18.94 -1.25 -10.43
CA ILE A 3 19.22 -0.33 -9.33
C ILE A 3 20.51 0.42 -9.72
N ALA A 4 20.43 1.73 -9.92
CA ALA A 4 21.53 2.56 -10.41
C ALA A 4 22.87 2.35 -9.69
N SER A 5 22.85 2.08 -8.38
CA SER A 5 24.05 1.81 -7.58
C SER A 5 24.67 0.42 -7.84
N ARG A 6 23.87 -0.59 -8.24
CA ARG A 6 24.37 -1.95 -8.54
C ARG A 6 24.82 -2.13 -9.97
N HIS A 7 24.35 -1.30 -10.90
CA HIS A 7 24.70 -1.39 -12.32
C HIS A 7 25.76 -0.38 -12.77
N ARG A 8 26.31 0.39 -11.85
CA ARG A 8 27.40 1.31 -12.19
C ARG A 8 28.70 0.59 -12.59
N LEU A 9 28.91 -0.67 -12.24
CA LEU A 9 30.08 -1.52 -12.60
C LEU A 9 31.39 -0.75 -12.90
N GLY A 10 31.54 0.47 -12.34
CA GLY A 10 32.63 1.38 -12.65
C GLY A 10 32.63 1.97 -14.09
N VAL A 11 31.57 1.73 -14.86
CA VAL A 11 31.48 2.14 -16.28
C VAL A 11 30.98 3.59 -16.42
N LEU A 12 30.17 4.08 -15.49
CA LEU A 12 29.65 5.47 -15.53
C LEU A 12 30.61 6.41 -14.79
N THR A 13 31.69 6.77 -15.48
CA THR A 13 32.60 7.84 -15.04
C THR A 13 31.92 9.20 -15.15
N ASP A 14 32.46 10.22 -14.46
CA ASP A 14 31.93 11.58 -14.53
C ASP A 14 31.90 12.12 -15.97
N GLU A 15 32.91 11.81 -16.76
CA GLU A 15 32.95 12.17 -18.19
C GLU A 15 31.81 11.55 -18.99
N ILE A 16 31.46 10.28 -18.72
CA ILE A 16 30.33 9.62 -19.38
C ILE A 16 28.99 10.23 -18.91
N GLN A 17 28.88 10.60 -17.64
CA GLN A 17 27.70 11.27 -17.13
C GLN A 17 27.47 12.63 -17.81
N GLU A 18 28.55 13.42 -18.01
CA GLU A 18 28.48 14.68 -18.74
C GLU A 18 28.05 14.49 -20.19
N LYS A 19 28.64 13.49 -20.89
CA LYS A 19 28.20 13.14 -22.26
C LYS A 19 26.73 12.76 -22.36
N ILE A 20 26.20 12.06 -21.35
CA ILE A 20 24.77 11.70 -21.29
C ILE A 20 23.90 12.97 -21.08
N VAL A 21 24.36 13.92 -20.29
CA VAL A 21 23.66 15.21 -20.11
C VAL A 21 23.67 16.00 -21.42
N GLN A 22 24.81 16.07 -22.12
CA GLN A 22 24.90 16.70 -23.44
C GLN A 22 23.95 16.03 -24.45
N ALA A 23 23.90 14.69 -24.47
CA ALA A 23 22.98 13.95 -25.33
C ALA A 23 21.52 14.28 -25.04
N ARG A 24 21.16 14.51 -23.75
CA ARG A 24 19.80 14.94 -23.33
C ARG A 24 19.44 16.30 -23.96
N HIS A 25 20.32 17.28 -23.85
CA HIS A 25 20.09 18.61 -24.43
C HIS A 25 19.96 18.51 -25.95
N LYS A 26 20.91 17.84 -26.59
CA LYS A 26 20.88 17.63 -28.03
C LYS A 26 19.58 16.97 -28.50
N PHE A 27 19.11 15.93 -27.80
CA PHE A 27 17.86 15.26 -28.12
C PHE A 27 16.66 16.21 -28.00
N ALA A 28 16.61 17.04 -26.94
CA ALA A 28 15.53 17.99 -26.75
C ALA A 28 15.51 19.06 -27.86
N ASP A 29 16.69 19.54 -28.29
CA ASP A 29 16.84 20.58 -29.32
C ASP A 29 16.53 20.04 -30.73
N GLU A 30 16.93 18.80 -31.03
CA GLU A 30 16.76 18.16 -32.32
C GLU A 30 15.45 17.37 -32.48
N LEU A 31 14.57 17.36 -31.46
CA LEU A 31 13.32 16.61 -31.53
C LEU A 31 12.42 17.19 -32.63
N PRO A 32 11.98 16.35 -33.61
CA PRO A 32 11.09 16.79 -34.67
C PRO A 32 9.81 17.43 -34.13
N PRO A 33 9.29 18.51 -34.77
CA PRO A 33 8.10 19.22 -34.30
C PRO A 33 6.88 18.31 -34.10
N GLU A 34 6.70 17.31 -34.96
CA GLU A 34 5.60 16.35 -34.92
C GLU A 34 5.70 15.38 -33.72
N LEU A 35 6.85 15.27 -33.06
CA LEU A 35 7.06 14.43 -31.89
C LEU A 35 7.12 15.22 -30.58
N LYS A 36 7.07 16.53 -30.61
CA LYS A 36 7.15 17.37 -29.37
C LYS A 36 6.07 17.04 -28.38
N ASP A 37 4.85 16.80 -28.84
CA ASP A 37 3.72 16.45 -27.97
C ASP A 37 3.77 14.99 -27.46
N SER A 38 4.67 14.18 -28.01
CA SER A 38 4.87 12.77 -27.61
C SER A 38 5.85 12.60 -26.46
N VAL A 39 6.58 13.66 -26.08
CA VAL A 39 7.57 13.64 -25.02
C VAL A 39 7.27 14.73 -23.99
N ALA A 40 7.00 14.33 -22.74
CA ALA A 40 6.89 15.26 -21.63
C ALA A 40 8.26 15.43 -20.98
N PHE A 41 8.92 16.56 -21.23
CA PHE A 41 10.17 16.93 -20.56
C PHE A 41 9.88 17.37 -19.11
N PHE A 42 10.84 17.17 -18.23
CA PHE A 42 10.77 17.70 -16.86
C PHE A 42 11.02 19.21 -16.88
N ASP A 43 10.05 19.94 -16.38
CA ASP A 43 10.10 21.37 -16.13
C ASP A 43 9.69 21.62 -14.68
N ALA A 44 10.53 22.29 -13.90
CA ALA A 44 10.29 22.53 -12.48
C ALA A 44 9.05 23.40 -12.21
N ASP A 45 8.69 24.26 -13.15
CA ASP A 45 7.59 25.21 -13.03
C ASP A 45 6.28 24.70 -13.64
N ALA A 46 6.29 23.51 -14.25
CA ALA A 46 5.14 22.92 -14.90
C ALA A 46 4.79 21.52 -14.35
N TYR A 47 3.46 21.24 -14.29
CA TYR A 47 2.99 19.91 -13.96
C TYR A 47 3.30 18.91 -15.08
N ASN A 48 3.95 17.78 -14.73
CA ASN A 48 4.26 16.73 -15.69
C ASN A 48 3.15 15.67 -15.76
N PRO A 49 2.33 15.63 -16.84
CA PRO A 49 1.23 14.67 -16.97
C PRO A 49 1.69 13.23 -17.18
N ALA A 50 2.96 12.99 -17.53
CA ALA A 50 3.52 11.66 -17.74
C ALA A 50 3.95 10.97 -16.45
N THR A 51 3.88 11.65 -15.29
CA THR A 51 4.26 11.10 -13.98
C THR A 51 3.08 11.10 -13.00
N ASN A 52 3.21 10.34 -11.92
CA ASN A 52 2.22 10.34 -10.85
C ASN A 52 2.33 11.61 -9.98
N LEU A 53 1.33 11.86 -9.14
CA LEU A 53 1.28 13.01 -8.25
C LEU A 53 2.47 13.10 -7.29
N GLN A 54 2.89 11.98 -6.70
CA GLN A 54 4.03 11.94 -5.81
C GLN A 54 5.32 12.39 -6.50
N ASP A 55 5.57 11.91 -7.72
CA ASP A 55 6.75 12.28 -8.49
C ASP A 55 6.69 13.76 -8.94
N ASN A 56 5.49 14.33 -9.17
CA ASN A 56 5.32 15.75 -9.43
C ASN A 56 5.62 16.62 -8.21
N ILE A 57 5.17 16.22 -7.01
CA ILE A 57 5.45 16.99 -5.79
C ILE A 57 6.93 16.87 -5.39
N LEU A 58 7.51 15.66 -5.45
CA LEU A 58 8.92 15.44 -5.13
C LEU A 58 9.86 16.07 -6.17
N PHE A 59 9.39 16.17 -7.40
CA PHE A 59 10.19 16.50 -8.57
C PHE A 59 11.52 15.74 -8.62
N GLY A 60 11.48 14.45 -8.26
CA GLY A 60 12.66 13.60 -8.14
C GLY A 60 12.34 12.16 -7.78
N LYS A 61 13.36 11.43 -7.39
CA LYS A 61 13.25 10.05 -6.91
C LYS A 61 13.86 9.91 -5.54
N ILE A 62 13.23 9.11 -4.69
CA ILE A 62 13.79 8.78 -3.37
C ILE A 62 15.10 8.02 -3.58
N ALA A 63 16.18 8.53 -3.02
CA ALA A 63 17.50 7.94 -3.15
C ALA A 63 17.58 6.60 -2.40
N PHE A 64 18.33 5.65 -2.98
CA PHE A 64 18.59 4.37 -2.34
C PHE A 64 19.64 4.51 -1.22
N GLY A 65 19.53 3.65 -0.20
CA GLY A 65 20.53 3.55 0.87
C GLY A 65 20.22 4.33 2.13
N PHE A 66 19.15 5.12 2.14
CA PHE A 66 18.71 5.84 3.35
C PHE A 66 17.61 5.04 4.05
N ALA A 67 17.89 4.59 5.27
CA ALA A 67 16.92 3.88 6.10
C ALA A 67 15.68 4.77 6.35
N GLN A 68 14.49 4.19 6.19
CA GLN A 68 13.21 4.87 6.42
C GLN A 68 12.94 6.12 5.53
N ALA A 69 13.76 6.36 4.48
CA ALA A 69 13.56 7.54 3.63
C ALA A 69 12.15 7.60 3.01
N ALA A 70 11.65 6.47 2.52
CA ALA A 70 10.32 6.39 1.92
C ALA A 70 9.21 6.76 2.92
N GLU A 71 9.33 6.32 4.18
CA GLU A 71 8.36 6.61 5.24
C GLU A 71 8.40 8.09 5.65
N LYS A 72 9.58 8.63 5.88
CA LYS A 72 9.76 10.05 6.26
C LYS A 72 9.31 10.99 5.15
N ILE A 73 9.67 10.70 3.91
CA ILE A 73 9.25 11.49 2.75
C ILE A 73 7.74 11.37 2.55
N GLY A 74 7.17 10.17 2.73
CA GLY A 74 5.71 9.98 2.69
C GLY A 74 4.97 10.79 3.75
N ALA A 75 5.51 10.90 4.96
CA ALA A 75 4.94 11.73 6.02
C ALA A 75 5.01 13.23 5.67
N ALA A 76 6.16 13.71 5.16
CA ALA A 76 6.32 15.10 4.73
C ALA A 76 5.38 15.45 3.57
N LEU A 77 5.23 14.55 2.58
CA LEU A 77 4.27 14.72 1.49
C LEU A 77 2.83 14.82 2.00
N ALA A 78 2.45 13.95 2.95
CA ALA A 78 1.12 13.98 3.55
C ALA A 78 0.85 15.32 4.26
N GLN A 79 1.84 15.85 4.96
CA GLN A 79 1.74 17.16 5.62
C GLN A 79 1.51 18.28 4.60
N VAL A 80 2.30 18.35 3.53
CA VAL A 80 2.13 19.38 2.46
C VAL A 80 0.75 19.26 1.80
N VAL A 81 0.28 18.04 1.55
CA VAL A 81 -1.07 17.80 0.98
C VAL A 81 -2.18 18.31 1.90
N GLU A 82 -2.02 18.17 3.22
CA GLU A 82 -2.99 18.69 4.21
C GLU A 82 -2.91 20.23 4.30
N GLU A 83 -1.70 20.82 4.38
CA GLU A 83 -1.48 22.26 4.44
C GLU A 83 -2.11 22.99 3.23
N LEU A 84 -2.00 22.39 2.05
CA LEU A 84 -2.59 22.93 0.82
C LEU A 84 -4.06 22.51 0.61
N SER A 85 -4.68 21.79 1.56
CA SER A 85 -6.06 21.28 1.47
C SER A 85 -6.33 20.43 0.22
N LEU A 86 -5.32 19.76 -0.32
CA LEU A 86 -5.41 18.96 -1.56
C LEU A 86 -6.00 17.58 -1.36
N ARG A 87 -6.12 17.09 -0.12
CA ARG A 87 -6.53 15.72 0.19
C ARG A 87 -7.87 15.34 -0.43
N SER A 88 -8.89 16.19 -0.30
CA SER A 88 -10.22 15.93 -0.86
C SER A 88 -10.19 15.83 -2.38
N THR A 89 -9.45 16.72 -3.04
CA THR A 89 -9.27 16.72 -4.50
C THR A 89 -8.55 15.47 -4.98
N ILE A 90 -7.47 15.07 -4.31
CA ILE A 90 -6.72 13.83 -4.63
C ILE A 90 -7.62 12.60 -4.49
N ILE A 91 -8.43 12.53 -3.42
CA ILE A 91 -9.38 11.43 -3.21
C ILE A 91 -10.43 11.42 -4.32
N ALA A 92 -11.01 12.58 -4.67
CA ALA A 92 -12.01 12.67 -5.74
C ALA A 92 -11.46 12.22 -7.09
N VAL A 93 -10.25 12.64 -7.45
CA VAL A 93 -9.56 12.17 -8.68
C VAL A 93 -9.31 10.66 -8.61
N GLY A 94 -8.86 10.14 -7.46
CA GLY A 94 -8.65 8.71 -7.26
C GLY A 94 -9.93 7.88 -7.38
N LEU A 95 -11.06 8.38 -6.89
CA LEU A 95 -12.37 7.71 -7.01
C LEU A 95 -12.88 7.67 -8.44
N ASN A 96 -12.51 8.62 -9.29
CA ASN A 96 -12.85 8.65 -10.71
C ASN A 96 -11.91 7.79 -11.58
N PHE A 97 -10.87 7.20 -11.00
CA PHE A 97 -9.94 6.34 -11.74
C PHE A 97 -10.63 5.07 -12.23
N THR A 98 -10.55 4.82 -13.54
CA THR A 98 -11.11 3.61 -14.16
C THR A 98 -10.22 2.40 -13.88
N VAL A 99 -10.67 1.51 -12.99
CA VAL A 99 -9.92 0.33 -12.53
C VAL A 99 -9.89 -0.83 -13.52
N GLY A 100 -10.61 -0.72 -14.64
CA GLY A 100 -10.75 -1.77 -15.64
C GLY A 100 -11.70 -2.89 -15.22
N THR A 101 -11.99 -3.80 -16.16
CA THR A 101 -12.86 -4.96 -15.90
C THR A 101 -12.30 -5.80 -14.75
N ALA A 102 -13.14 -6.08 -13.75
CA ALA A 102 -12.75 -6.82 -12.53
C ALA A 102 -11.53 -6.22 -11.78
N GLY A 103 -11.25 -4.93 -11.95
CA GLY A 103 -10.09 -4.28 -11.32
C GLY A 103 -8.74 -4.67 -11.93
N ALA A 104 -8.70 -4.98 -13.24
CA ALA A 104 -7.49 -5.46 -13.92
C ALA A 104 -6.30 -4.47 -13.84
N ARG A 105 -6.57 -3.17 -13.67
CA ARG A 105 -5.54 -2.13 -13.52
C ARG A 105 -5.01 -1.99 -12.08
N LEU A 106 -5.62 -2.68 -11.13
CA LEU A 106 -5.20 -2.69 -9.73
C LEU A 106 -4.33 -3.91 -9.43
N ASN A 107 -3.30 -3.74 -8.61
CA ASN A 107 -2.57 -4.88 -8.07
C ASN A 107 -3.42 -5.62 -7.00
N ALA A 108 -2.98 -6.82 -6.58
CA ALA A 108 -3.73 -7.66 -5.64
C ALA A 108 -4.04 -6.93 -4.31
N ARG A 109 -3.07 -6.19 -3.76
CA ARG A 109 -3.23 -5.44 -2.51
C ARG A 109 -4.25 -4.29 -2.66
N GLN A 110 -4.23 -3.58 -3.79
CA GLN A 110 -5.19 -2.51 -4.07
C GLN A 110 -6.60 -3.07 -4.20
N ARG A 111 -6.77 -4.19 -4.94
CA ARG A 111 -8.07 -4.87 -5.06
C ARG A 111 -8.59 -5.31 -3.69
N GLN A 112 -7.74 -5.89 -2.86
CA GLN A 112 -8.11 -6.34 -1.52
C GLN A 112 -8.57 -5.17 -0.63
N LYS A 113 -7.83 -4.04 -0.62
CA LYS A 113 -8.25 -2.81 0.09
C LYS A 113 -9.59 -2.31 -0.42
N LEU A 114 -9.79 -2.28 -1.73
CA LEU A 114 -11.04 -1.82 -2.33
C LEU A 114 -12.22 -2.75 -1.96
N CYS A 115 -12.00 -4.06 -1.92
CA CYS A 115 -13.04 -5.02 -1.50
C CYS A 115 -13.45 -4.81 -0.04
N ILE A 116 -12.47 -4.60 0.86
CA ILE A 116 -12.75 -4.29 2.28
C ILE A 116 -13.53 -2.96 2.38
N ALA A 117 -13.07 -1.91 1.71
CA ALA A 117 -13.74 -0.61 1.72
C ALA A 117 -15.18 -0.69 1.21
N ARG A 118 -15.43 -1.43 0.12
CA ARG A 118 -16.79 -1.66 -0.42
C ARG A 118 -17.71 -2.40 0.56
N ALA A 119 -17.17 -3.33 1.33
CA ALA A 119 -17.94 -4.04 2.35
C ALA A 119 -18.31 -3.11 3.51
N ILE A 120 -17.36 -2.31 4.00
CA ILE A 120 -17.54 -1.41 5.14
C ILE A 120 -18.50 -0.25 4.82
N ILE A 121 -18.39 0.36 3.62
CA ILE A 121 -19.20 1.52 3.24
C ILE A 121 -20.71 1.22 3.19
N LYS A 122 -21.08 -0.05 3.04
CA LYS A 122 -22.49 -0.51 3.11
C LYS A 122 -23.06 -0.50 4.53
N LYS A 123 -22.20 -0.29 5.54
CA LYS A 123 -22.57 -0.29 6.97
C LYS A 123 -23.39 -1.53 7.38
N PRO A 124 -22.95 -2.77 7.06
CA PRO A 124 -23.69 -3.97 7.39
C PRO A 124 -23.75 -4.18 8.91
N ASP A 125 -24.79 -4.87 9.39
CA ASP A 125 -24.91 -5.28 10.80
C ASP A 125 -23.89 -6.38 11.13
N VAL A 126 -23.59 -7.25 10.14
CA VAL A 126 -22.62 -8.32 10.26
C VAL A 126 -21.62 -8.22 9.11
N LEU A 127 -20.34 -8.07 9.42
CA LEU A 127 -19.24 -8.10 8.44
C LEU A 127 -18.48 -9.41 8.56
N ILE A 128 -18.36 -10.14 7.45
CA ILE A 128 -17.57 -11.37 7.38
C ILE A 128 -16.31 -11.11 6.53
N LEU A 129 -15.15 -11.29 7.14
CA LEU A 129 -13.84 -11.13 6.50
C LEU A 129 -13.11 -12.48 6.48
N ASN A 130 -12.86 -13.01 5.27
CA ASN A 130 -12.10 -14.23 5.11
C ASN A 130 -10.69 -13.89 4.62
N GLN A 131 -9.67 -14.08 5.49
CA GLN A 131 -8.25 -13.81 5.21
C GLN A 131 -8.03 -12.44 4.55
N ALA A 132 -8.85 -11.46 4.90
CA ALA A 132 -8.95 -10.19 4.17
C ALA A 132 -7.68 -9.32 4.25
N THR A 133 -6.73 -9.65 5.12
CA THR A 133 -5.48 -8.92 5.30
C THR A 133 -4.22 -9.72 5.00
N SER A 134 -4.32 -10.99 4.59
CA SER A 134 -3.16 -11.88 4.37
C SER A 134 -2.14 -11.36 3.33
N GLY A 135 -2.57 -10.57 2.36
CA GLY A 135 -1.71 -9.99 1.32
C GLY A 135 -0.93 -8.73 1.73
N PHE A 136 -1.09 -8.24 2.96
CA PHE A 136 -0.41 -7.04 3.46
C PHE A 136 0.77 -7.39 4.38
N ASP A 137 1.71 -6.45 4.53
CA ASP A 137 2.73 -6.51 5.57
C ASP A 137 2.11 -6.40 6.97
N LEU A 138 2.82 -6.88 7.99
CA LEU A 138 2.33 -7.00 9.35
C LEU A 138 1.86 -5.65 9.94
N SER A 139 2.57 -4.57 9.66
CA SER A 139 2.22 -3.22 10.15
C SER A 139 0.90 -2.72 9.54
N THR A 140 0.72 -2.95 8.25
CA THR A 140 -0.53 -2.61 7.53
C THR A 140 -1.69 -3.48 8.01
N GLN A 141 -1.47 -4.79 8.23
CA GLN A 141 -2.48 -5.69 8.79
C GLN A 141 -2.98 -5.20 10.16
N THR A 142 -2.05 -4.91 11.07
CA THR A 142 -2.37 -4.45 12.42
C THR A 142 -3.16 -3.13 12.40
N ARG A 143 -2.75 -2.18 11.57
CA ARG A 143 -3.44 -0.89 11.42
C ARG A 143 -4.85 -1.06 10.84
N LEU A 144 -5.01 -1.89 9.80
CA LEU A 144 -6.31 -2.17 9.20
C LEU A 144 -7.24 -2.86 10.19
N MET A 145 -6.73 -3.84 10.94
CA MET A 145 -7.51 -4.56 11.94
C MET A 145 -8.03 -3.62 13.02
N LYS A 146 -7.17 -2.79 13.61
CA LYS A 146 -7.58 -1.78 14.60
C LYS A 146 -8.66 -0.83 14.07
N ASN A 147 -8.50 -0.35 12.84
CA ASN A 147 -9.47 0.56 12.24
C ASN A 147 -10.81 -0.14 11.97
N ILE A 148 -10.80 -1.40 11.52
CA ILE A 148 -12.03 -2.16 11.26
C ILE A 148 -12.73 -2.50 12.57
N LEU A 149 -12.00 -2.95 13.59
CA LEU A 149 -12.57 -3.22 14.93
C LEU A 149 -13.24 -1.97 15.49
N LYS A 150 -12.58 -0.82 15.41
CA LYS A 150 -13.15 0.46 15.85
C LYS A 150 -14.41 0.85 15.07
N GLU A 151 -14.39 0.69 13.73
CA GLU A 151 -15.56 1.01 12.88
C GLU A 151 -16.76 0.10 13.15
N PHE A 152 -16.50 -1.15 13.58
CA PHE A 152 -17.52 -2.16 13.89
C PHE A 152 -17.84 -2.29 15.37
N GLU A 153 -17.40 -1.38 16.21
CA GLU A 153 -17.76 -1.34 17.62
C GLU A 153 -19.31 -1.30 17.77
N GLY A 154 -19.86 -2.22 18.57
CA GLY A 154 -21.30 -2.40 18.73
C GLY A 154 -22.00 -3.15 17.57
N ARG A 155 -21.29 -3.65 16.58
CA ARG A 155 -21.78 -4.50 15.48
C ARG A 155 -21.05 -5.83 15.43
N SER A 156 -21.57 -6.79 14.64
CA SER A 156 -20.97 -8.12 14.54
C SER A 156 -19.87 -8.17 13.48
N LEU A 157 -18.70 -8.69 13.88
CA LEU A 157 -17.56 -8.92 12.99
C LEU A 157 -17.10 -10.38 13.11
N ILE A 158 -17.09 -11.09 11.99
CA ILE A 158 -16.55 -12.45 11.89
C ILE A 158 -15.31 -12.38 10.98
N TRP A 159 -14.17 -12.81 11.51
CA TRP A 159 -12.91 -12.69 10.76
C TRP A 159 -12.08 -13.97 10.84
N SER A 160 -11.79 -14.60 9.69
CA SER A 160 -10.82 -15.70 9.65
C SER A 160 -9.40 -15.16 9.56
N LEU A 161 -8.55 -15.55 10.51
CA LEU A 161 -7.18 -15.08 10.67
C LEU A 161 -6.19 -16.24 10.49
N ASP A 162 -5.02 -15.94 9.92
CA ASP A 162 -3.92 -16.90 9.77
C ASP A 162 -2.98 -16.90 10.99
N HIS A 163 -3.01 -15.85 11.81
CA HIS A 163 -2.15 -15.66 12.97
C HIS A 163 -2.94 -15.64 14.27
N ALA A 164 -2.70 -16.61 15.12
CA ALA A 164 -3.41 -16.80 16.37
C ALA A 164 -3.22 -15.63 17.35
N GLU A 165 -2.06 -14.98 17.36
CA GLU A 165 -1.76 -13.83 18.22
C GLU A 165 -2.75 -12.65 18.05
N LYS A 166 -3.31 -12.48 16.85
CA LYS A 166 -4.28 -11.42 16.54
C LYS A 166 -5.66 -11.69 17.10
N THR A 167 -5.95 -12.91 17.51
CA THR A 167 -7.25 -13.27 18.06
C THR A 167 -7.51 -12.67 19.44
N ALA A 168 -6.47 -12.20 20.13
CA ALA A 168 -6.60 -11.51 21.43
C ALA A 168 -7.46 -10.23 21.39
N GLU A 169 -7.62 -9.63 20.21
CA GLU A 169 -8.41 -8.41 20.00
C GLU A 169 -9.93 -8.72 19.83
N PHE A 170 -10.35 -9.99 19.85
CA PHE A 170 -11.72 -10.43 19.61
C PHE A 170 -12.38 -10.94 20.90
N ASP A 171 -13.73 -10.86 20.95
CA ASP A 171 -14.50 -11.33 22.10
C ASP A 171 -14.55 -12.85 22.18
N TYR A 172 -14.51 -13.53 21.01
CA TYR A 172 -14.69 -14.98 20.92
C TYR A 172 -13.89 -15.55 19.76
N VAL A 173 -13.32 -16.74 19.96
CA VAL A 173 -12.49 -17.44 18.99
C VAL A 173 -13.07 -18.83 18.72
N LEU A 174 -13.12 -19.20 17.46
CA LEU A 174 -13.41 -20.55 16.98
C LEU A 174 -12.14 -21.11 16.34
N ILE A 175 -11.64 -22.24 16.83
CA ILE A 175 -10.50 -22.94 16.25
C ILE A 175 -11.03 -24.08 15.36
N MET A 176 -10.71 -24.02 14.07
CA MET A 176 -11.15 -24.98 13.09
C MET A 176 -10.04 -25.95 12.72
N ARG A 177 -10.32 -27.24 12.73
CA ARG A 177 -9.40 -28.30 12.29
C ARG A 177 -10.18 -29.38 11.52
N GLY A 178 -9.72 -29.69 10.29
CA GLY A 178 -10.38 -30.71 9.46
C GLY A 178 -11.86 -30.42 9.17
N GLY A 179 -12.26 -29.16 9.01
CA GLY A 179 -13.64 -28.76 8.75
C GLY A 179 -14.57 -28.81 9.96
N ARG A 180 -14.04 -29.03 11.17
CA ARG A 180 -14.81 -29.09 12.42
C ARG A 180 -14.27 -28.07 13.42
N ILE A 181 -15.12 -27.62 14.34
CA ILE A 181 -14.69 -26.82 15.49
C ILE A 181 -13.92 -27.77 16.42
N ALA A 182 -12.63 -27.52 16.58
CA ALA A 182 -11.74 -28.27 17.45
C ALA A 182 -11.73 -27.69 18.88
N ASP A 183 -11.86 -26.35 19.00
CA ASP A 183 -11.98 -25.67 20.25
C ASP A 183 -12.65 -24.29 20.06
N GLN A 184 -13.20 -23.71 21.13
CA GLN A 184 -13.86 -22.42 21.08
C GLN A 184 -13.95 -21.75 22.44
N GLY A 185 -13.90 -20.44 22.46
CA GLY A 185 -14.03 -19.69 23.71
C GLY A 185 -13.51 -18.26 23.62
N ARG A 186 -13.48 -17.60 24.75
CA ARG A 186 -12.79 -16.30 24.88
C ARG A 186 -11.29 -16.50 24.80
N PRO A 187 -10.52 -15.57 24.17
CA PRO A 187 -9.07 -15.71 24.03
C PRO A 187 -8.33 -15.97 25.35
N ASP A 188 -8.72 -15.27 26.43
CA ASP A 188 -8.15 -15.43 27.77
C ASP A 188 -8.33 -16.88 28.29
N LYS A 189 -9.53 -17.45 28.15
CA LYS A 189 -9.84 -18.81 28.58
C LYS A 189 -9.15 -19.88 27.73
N LEU A 190 -9.10 -19.66 26.42
CA LEU A 190 -8.37 -20.55 25.51
C LEU A 190 -6.86 -20.55 25.82
N LYS A 191 -6.29 -19.41 26.15
CA LYS A 191 -4.86 -19.30 26.53
C LYS A 191 -4.53 -20.09 27.81
N GLU A 192 -5.48 -20.21 28.75
CA GLU A 192 -5.31 -21.00 29.98
C GLU A 192 -5.57 -22.49 29.73
N GLY A 193 -6.65 -22.84 29.03
CA GLY A 193 -7.22 -24.18 29.00
C GLY A 193 -7.01 -24.98 27.72
N SER A 194 -6.64 -24.34 26.59
CA SER A 194 -6.51 -25.04 25.30
C SER A 194 -5.06 -25.25 24.90
N ASP A 195 -4.62 -26.50 24.86
CA ASP A 195 -3.27 -26.82 24.39
C ASP A 195 -3.12 -26.55 22.89
N LEU A 196 -4.19 -26.75 22.10
CA LEU A 196 -4.21 -26.44 20.69
C LEU A 196 -4.01 -24.95 20.42
N TYR A 197 -4.68 -24.09 21.20
CA TYR A 197 -4.53 -22.64 21.09
C TYR A 197 -3.11 -22.17 21.48
N LYS A 198 -2.52 -22.77 22.53
CA LYS A 198 -1.13 -22.49 22.93
C LYS A 198 -0.14 -22.88 21.85
N GLU A 199 -0.33 -24.05 21.23
CA GLU A 199 0.48 -24.52 20.10
C GLU A 199 0.41 -23.50 18.93
N MET A 200 -0.78 -23.04 18.57
CA MET A 200 -0.97 -22.03 17.51
C MET A 200 -0.31 -20.68 17.84
N LEU A 201 -0.35 -20.25 19.09
CA LEU A 201 0.32 -19.02 19.53
C LEU A 201 1.85 -19.15 19.49
N SER A 202 2.41 -20.33 19.73
CA SER A 202 3.85 -20.57 19.68
C SER A 202 4.39 -20.74 18.26
N ALA A 203 3.53 -21.09 17.30
CA ALA A 203 3.86 -21.28 15.90
C ALA A 203 3.68 -20.01 15.04
N SER A 204 3.12 -18.93 15.63
CA SER A 204 2.90 -17.63 14.97
C SER A 204 4.08 -16.70 15.23
#